data_f37859a9124214a92fc069d6691cdc5d
#
_entry.id   f37859a9124214a92fc069d6691cdc5d
#
_cell.length_a   1.000
_cell.length_b   1.000
_cell.length_c   1.000
_cell.angle_alpha   90.00
_cell.angle_beta   90.00
_cell.angle_gamma   90.00
#
_symmetry.space_group_name_H-M   'P 1'
#
loop_
_entity.id
_entity.type
_entity.pdbx_description
1 polymer ?
#
loop_
_entity_poly.entity_id
_entity_poly.type
_entity_poly.pdbx_seq_one_letter_code
_entity_poly.pdbx_strand_id
1 'polypeptide(L)'
;MSISIRPTQKTDCDDLKLVLDSCELFPSELLDEMIYDYFNNPETEDIWFTAISDEVAVAVGYCVPEKLTEGTYNLLAIGVSKNEQEKGITKEMMHYIEQLLKDKGARILIVETSSDDAQFPARNLYNKIGYQQEAIIRDFWNEGEDKIVFWKRVK
;
A
#
# COMPACT_ATOMS: atom_id res chain seq x y z
N MET A 1 3.75 15.10 -17.14
CA MET A 1 4.54 14.16 -16.35
C MET A 1 3.79 12.84 -16.27
N SER A 2 4.41 11.78 -16.73
CA SER A 2 3.75 10.47 -16.75
C SER A 2 4.21 9.62 -15.57
N ILE A 3 3.26 8.90 -15.00
CA ILE A 3 3.50 7.96 -13.91
C ILE A 3 3.30 6.56 -14.47
N SER A 4 4.25 5.67 -14.22
CA SER A 4 4.06 4.26 -14.50
C SER A 4 4.11 3.48 -13.19
N ILE A 5 3.32 2.42 -13.10
CA ILE A 5 3.25 1.59 -11.91
C ILE A 5 3.61 0.17 -12.31
N ARG A 6 4.51 -0.45 -11.56
CA ARG A 6 5.00 -1.79 -11.87
C ARG A 6 5.44 -2.51 -10.60
N PRO A 7 5.70 -3.83 -10.69
CA PRO A 7 6.30 -4.54 -9.56
C PRO A 7 7.63 -3.91 -9.15
N THR A 8 7.89 -3.88 -7.86
CA THR A 8 9.11 -3.31 -7.32
C THR A 8 10.33 -4.13 -7.73
N GLN A 9 11.41 -3.47 -8.11
CA GLN A 9 12.68 -4.08 -8.46
C GLN A 9 13.72 -3.75 -7.40
N LYS A 10 14.76 -4.58 -7.30
CA LYS A 10 15.84 -4.34 -6.32
C LYS A 10 16.47 -2.96 -6.47
N THR A 11 16.60 -2.50 -7.71
CA THR A 11 17.18 -1.19 -8.00
C THR A 11 16.32 -0.02 -7.51
N ASP A 12 15.07 -0.27 -7.14
CA ASP A 12 14.20 0.76 -6.60
C ASP A 12 14.44 1.03 -5.12
N CYS A 13 15.05 0.10 -4.40
CA CYS A 13 15.07 0.14 -2.94
C CYS A 13 15.72 1.39 -2.35
N ASP A 14 16.77 1.89 -2.96
CA ASP A 14 17.40 3.13 -2.45
C ASP A 14 16.46 4.32 -2.55
N ASP A 15 15.76 4.45 -3.69
CA ASP A 15 14.74 5.49 -3.85
C ASP A 15 13.59 5.31 -2.88
N LEU A 16 13.17 4.06 -2.66
CA LEU A 16 12.05 3.78 -1.75
C LEU A 16 12.38 4.12 -0.30
N LYS A 17 13.64 3.97 0.11
CA LYS A 17 14.04 4.40 1.45
C LYS A 17 13.87 5.91 1.61
N LEU A 18 14.16 6.68 0.56
CA LEU A 18 13.93 8.12 0.58
C LEU A 18 12.44 8.45 0.63
N VAL A 19 11.61 7.68 -0.10
CA VAL A 19 10.16 7.83 -0.04
C VAL A 19 9.68 7.61 1.39
N LEU A 20 10.11 6.52 2.02
CA LEU A 20 9.70 6.18 3.39
C LEU A 20 10.12 7.24 4.38
N ASP A 21 11.33 7.78 4.25
CA ASP A 21 11.81 8.84 5.12
C ASP A 21 10.98 10.11 4.96
N SER A 22 10.52 10.40 3.75
CA SER A 22 9.76 11.62 3.47
C SER A 22 8.31 11.56 3.95
N CYS A 23 7.67 10.40 3.87
CA CYS A 23 6.25 10.26 4.21
C CYS A 23 5.99 9.57 5.54
N GLU A 24 7.04 9.11 6.21
CA GLU A 24 6.98 8.50 7.54
C GLU A 24 6.00 7.32 7.63
N LEU A 25 5.90 6.53 6.56
CA LEU A 25 5.01 5.37 6.51
C LEU A 25 5.44 4.29 7.51
N PHE A 26 6.73 3.93 7.46
CA PHE A 26 7.41 3.10 8.47
C PHE A 26 8.90 3.38 8.34
N PRO A 27 9.71 3.03 9.35
CA PRO A 27 11.15 3.33 9.30
C PRO A 27 11.83 2.69 8.08
N SER A 28 12.60 3.48 7.34
CA SER A 28 13.24 3.02 6.11
C SER A 28 14.23 1.87 6.34
N GLU A 29 14.82 1.80 7.54
CA GLU A 29 15.73 0.71 7.89
C GLU A 29 15.05 -0.64 7.98
N LEU A 30 13.73 -0.68 8.05
CA LEU A 30 12.97 -1.93 8.05
C LEU A 30 12.69 -2.48 6.65
N LEU A 31 12.90 -1.67 5.61
CA LEU A 31 12.53 -2.07 4.25
C LEU A 31 13.21 -3.36 3.81
N ASP A 32 14.54 -3.44 4.01
CA ASP A 32 15.30 -4.60 3.52
C ASP A 32 14.78 -5.92 4.11
N GLU A 33 14.44 -5.92 5.40
CA GLU A 33 13.89 -7.09 6.05
C GLU A 33 12.48 -7.41 5.56
N MET A 34 11.64 -6.38 5.44
CA MET A 34 10.25 -6.56 5.01
C MET A 34 10.14 -7.08 3.59
N ILE A 35 11.00 -6.62 2.69
CA ILE A 35 10.93 -6.98 1.27
C ILE A 35 11.78 -8.20 0.91
N TYR A 36 12.54 -8.72 1.87
CA TYR A 36 13.48 -9.83 1.62
C TYR A 36 12.78 -11.04 1.00
N ASP A 37 11.67 -11.45 1.56
CA ASP A 37 10.93 -12.63 1.06
C ASP A 37 10.49 -12.44 -0.40
N TYR A 38 10.05 -11.25 -0.73
CA TYR A 38 9.59 -10.93 -2.08
C TYR A 38 10.70 -11.16 -3.13
N PHE A 39 11.94 -10.77 -2.82
CA PHE A 39 13.03 -10.93 -3.78
C PHE A 39 13.68 -12.31 -3.74
N ASN A 40 13.58 -13.03 -2.64
CA ASN A 40 14.37 -14.24 -2.41
C ASN A 40 13.57 -15.53 -2.38
N ASN A 41 12.25 -15.46 -2.25
CA ASN A 41 11.39 -16.64 -2.24
C ASN A 41 10.62 -16.71 -3.56
N PRO A 42 10.97 -17.66 -4.47
CA PRO A 42 10.28 -17.74 -5.75
C PRO A 42 8.81 -18.13 -5.66
N GLU A 43 8.37 -18.62 -4.50
CA GLU A 43 6.98 -18.99 -4.29
C GLU A 43 6.22 -17.94 -3.47
N THR A 44 6.80 -16.75 -3.27
CA THR A 44 6.15 -15.70 -2.49
C THR A 44 4.86 -15.25 -3.16
N GLU A 45 3.86 -14.97 -2.34
CA GLU A 45 2.63 -14.33 -2.79
C GLU A 45 2.58 -12.87 -2.36
N ASP A 46 3.65 -12.38 -1.74
CA ASP A 46 3.77 -10.96 -1.40
C ASP A 46 3.80 -10.12 -2.66
N ILE A 47 3.12 -8.99 -2.63
CA ILE A 47 3.07 -8.05 -3.75
C ILE A 47 3.66 -6.73 -3.28
N TRP A 48 4.74 -6.32 -3.95
CA TRP A 48 5.31 -4.99 -3.78
C TRP A 48 5.22 -4.30 -5.12
N PHE A 49 4.73 -3.07 -5.12
CA PHE A 49 4.57 -2.30 -6.36
C PHE A 49 4.99 -0.86 -6.13
N THR A 50 5.40 -0.21 -7.20
CA THR A 50 6.12 1.05 -7.13
C THR A 50 5.65 1.96 -8.26
N ALA A 51 5.42 3.23 -7.94
CA ALA A 51 5.15 4.24 -8.95
C ALA A 51 6.45 4.92 -9.34
N ILE A 52 6.67 5.06 -10.63
CA ILE A 52 7.86 5.66 -11.21
C ILE A 52 7.49 6.96 -11.91
N SER A 53 8.23 8.02 -11.60
CA SER A 53 8.10 9.32 -12.25
C SER A 53 9.49 9.78 -12.67
N ASP A 54 9.68 10.06 -13.96
CA ASP A 54 10.97 10.48 -14.49
C ASP A 54 12.11 9.54 -14.07
N GLU A 55 11.87 8.23 -14.20
CA GLU A 55 12.83 7.16 -13.89
C GLU A 55 13.18 7.02 -12.40
N VAL A 56 12.46 7.71 -11.52
CA VAL A 56 12.68 7.65 -10.07
C VAL A 56 11.46 7.05 -9.40
N ALA A 57 11.68 6.14 -8.46
CA ALA A 57 10.60 5.57 -7.65
C ALA A 57 10.09 6.63 -6.67
N VAL A 58 8.80 6.92 -6.71
CA VAL A 58 8.19 7.99 -5.90
C VAL A 58 7.09 7.48 -4.96
N ALA A 59 6.75 6.20 -5.03
CA ALA A 59 5.70 5.64 -4.18
C ALA A 59 5.89 4.14 -4.05
N VAL A 60 5.39 3.58 -2.96
CA VAL A 60 5.50 2.15 -2.67
C VAL A 60 4.18 1.61 -2.12
N GLY A 61 3.85 0.39 -2.52
CA GLY A 61 2.72 -0.35 -1.98
C GLY A 61 3.15 -1.76 -1.61
N TYR A 62 2.56 -2.28 -0.53
CA TYR A 62 2.85 -3.62 -0.03
C TYR A 62 1.54 -4.33 0.31
N CYS A 63 1.26 -5.42 -0.39
CA CYS A 63 0.00 -6.14 -0.28
C CYS A 63 0.28 -7.64 -0.15
N VAL A 64 -0.44 -8.31 0.74
CA VAL A 64 -0.23 -9.73 1.00
C VAL A 64 -1.56 -10.46 1.06
N PRO A 65 -1.58 -11.78 0.73
CA PRO A 65 -2.78 -12.56 0.97
C PRO A 65 -2.97 -12.79 2.47
N GLU A 66 -4.22 -12.75 2.92
CA GLU A 66 -4.52 -13.10 4.31
C GLU A 66 -4.57 -14.60 4.46
N LYS A 67 -3.90 -15.10 5.49
CA LYS A 67 -3.82 -16.55 5.75
C LYS A 67 -5.19 -17.11 6.06
N LEU A 68 -5.41 -18.35 5.61
CA LEU A 68 -6.63 -19.11 5.89
C LEU A 68 -7.89 -18.52 5.24
N THR A 69 -7.72 -17.65 4.24
CA THR A 69 -8.85 -17.09 3.49
C THR A 69 -8.80 -17.56 2.04
N GLU A 70 -9.93 -17.45 1.37
CA GLU A 70 -10.00 -17.70 -0.05
C GLU A 70 -10.08 -16.36 -0.80
N GLY A 71 -8.93 -15.85 -1.19
CA GLY A 71 -8.88 -14.67 -2.04
C GLY A 71 -9.08 -13.34 -1.34
N THR A 72 -8.76 -13.24 -0.04
CA THR A 72 -8.71 -11.97 0.68
C THR A 72 -7.27 -11.49 0.73
N TYR A 73 -7.03 -10.27 0.26
CA TYR A 73 -5.72 -9.64 0.31
C TYR A 73 -5.78 -8.40 1.20
N ASN A 74 -4.65 -8.07 1.79
CA ASN A 74 -4.51 -6.94 2.71
C ASN A 74 -3.43 -6.00 2.21
N LEU A 75 -3.81 -4.75 1.93
CA LEU A 75 -2.84 -3.71 1.60
C LEU A 75 -2.31 -3.17 2.93
N LEU A 76 -1.12 -3.63 3.31
CA LEU A 76 -0.52 -3.31 4.60
C LEU A 76 0.13 -1.93 4.62
N ALA A 77 0.62 -1.48 3.48
CA ALA A 77 1.31 -0.19 3.41
C ALA A 77 1.17 0.42 2.02
N ILE A 78 0.94 1.69 1.96
CA ILE A 78 0.98 2.48 0.73
C ILE A 78 1.43 3.88 1.10
N GLY A 79 2.44 4.39 0.40
CA GLY A 79 2.98 5.72 0.68
C GLY A 79 3.54 6.37 -0.56
N VAL A 80 3.41 7.68 -0.62
CA VAL A 80 3.89 8.50 -1.74
C VAL A 80 4.86 9.53 -1.19
N SER A 81 5.97 9.74 -1.90
CA SER A 81 6.94 10.77 -1.55
C SER A 81 6.24 12.09 -1.28
N LYS A 82 6.65 12.77 -0.23
CA LYS A 82 5.98 14.01 0.20
C LYS A 82 5.87 15.04 -0.93
N ASN A 83 6.90 15.14 -1.78
CA ASN A 83 6.89 16.09 -2.89
C ASN A 83 5.94 15.71 -4.02
N GLU A 84 5.48 14.47 -4.03
CA GLU A 84 4.61 13.93 -5.09
C GLU A 84 3.18 13.71 -4.61
N GLN A 85 2.86 14.08 -3.39
CA GLN A 85 1.51 13.94 -2.85
C GLN A 85 0.56 14.93 -3.53
N GLU A 86 -0.75 14.64 -3.46
CA GLU A 86 -1.81 15.46 -4.04
C GLU A 86 -1.81 15.51 -5.57
N LYS A 87 -1.12 14.56 -6.23
CA LYS A 87 -1.07 14.46 -7.69
C LYS A 87 -1.86 13.26 -8.22
N GLY A 88 -2.63 12.59 -7.37
CA GLY A 88 -3.44 11.44 -7.76
C GLY A 88 -2.69 10.11 -7.85
N ILE A 89 -1.45 10.04 -7.37
CA ILE A 89 -0.65 8.81 -7.45
C ILE A 89 -1.25 7.70 -6.61
N THR A 90 -1.70 8.01 -5.38
CA THR A 90 -2.32 7.00 -4.52
C THR A 90 -3.53 6.37 -5.20
N LYS A 91 -4.37 7.19 -5.83
CA LYS A 91 -5.55 6.69 -6.55
C LYS A 91 -5.15 5.74 -7.67
N GLU A 92 -4.14 6.10 -8.45
CA GLU A 92 -3.65 5.24 -9.53
C GLU A 92 -3.05 3.95 -9.00
N MET A 93 -2.34 4.00 -7.88
CA MET A 93 -1.80 2.81 -7.24
C MET A 93 -2.92 1.89 -6.73
N MET A 94 -3.98 2.47 -6.18
CA MET A 94 -5.13 1.68 -5.75
C MET A 94 -5.78 0.97 -6.93
N HIS A 95 -5.97 1.66 -8.05
CA HIS A 95 -6.51 1.04 -9.26
C HIS A 95 -5.61 -0.08 -9.77
N TYR A 96 -4.29 0.12 -9.73
CA TYR A 96 -3.33 -0.89 -10.15
C TYR A 96 -3.46 -2.16 -9.32
N ILE A 97 -3.45 -2.05 -8.00
CA ILE A 97 -3.52 -3.25 -7.15
C ILE A 97 -4.88 -3.93 -7.26
N GLU A 98 -5.96 -3.17 -7.38
CA GLU A 98 -7.29 -3.75 -7.56
C GLU A 98 -7.36 -4.57 -8.84
N GLN A 99 -6.81 -4.04 -9.93
CA GLN A 99 -6.82 -4.76 -11.21
C GLN A 99 -5.93 -6.00 -11.16
N LEU A 100 -4.76 -5.87 -10.57
CA LEU A 100 -3.85 -7.01 -10.40
C LEU A 100 -4.52 -8.13 -9.61
N LEU A 101 -5.18 -7.80 -8.51
CA LEU A 101 -5.87 -8.78 -7.68
C LEU A 101 -7.06 -9.40 -8.40
N LYS A 102 -7.80 -8.60 -9.14
CA LYS A 102 -8.91 -9.11 -9.95
C LYS A 102 -8.42 -10.13 -10.96
N ASP A 103 -7.31 -9.84 -11.64
CA ASP A 103 -6.73 -10.74 -12.63
C ASP A 103 -6.22 -12.04 -12.00
N LYS A 104 -5.84 -12.01 -10.73
CA LYS A 104 -5.44 -13.20 -9.98
C LYS A 104 -6.63 -14.03 -9.47
N GLY A 105 -7.84 -13.52 -9.59
CA GLY A 105 -9.03 -14.18 -9.08
C GLY A 105 -9.30 -13.91 -7.60
N ALA A 106 -8.68 -12.90 -7.03
CA ALA A 106 -8.96 -12.49 -5.65
C ALA A 106 -10.39 -11.96 -5.53
N ARG A 107 -10.94 -12.00 -4.32
CA ARG A 107 -12.32 -11.57 -4.08
C ARG A 107 -12.40 -10.21 -3.39
N ILE A 108 -11.55 -10.00 -2.39
CA ILE A 108 -11.66 -8.88 -1.45
C ILE A 108 -10.29 -8.26 -1.23
N LEU A 109 -10.26 -6.94 -1.19
CA LEU A 109 -9.09 -6.19 -0.73
C LEU A 109 -9.47 -5.42 0.53
N ILE A 110 -8.71 -5.60 1.59
CA ILE A 110 -8.83 -4.76 2.78
C ILE A 110 -7.60 -3.85 2.86
N VAL A 111 -7.82 -2.66 3.43
CA VAL A 111 -6.76 -1.67 3.61
C VAL A 111 -6.76 -1.25 5.08
N GLU A 112 -5.61 -1.44 5.73
CA GLU A 112 -5.45 -1.03 7.12
C GLU A 112 -4.85 0.36 7.17
N THR A 113 -5.46 1.24 7.95
CA THR A 113 -4.98 2.61 8.07
C THR A 113 -5.14 3.07 9.52
N SER A 114 -4.73 4.30 9.80
CA SER A 114 -4.76 4.88 11.13
C SER A 114 -5.85 5.94 11.27
N SER A 115 -6.37 6.11 12.47
CA SER A 115 -7.29 7.19 12.81
C SER A 115 -6.59 8.54 12.96
N ASP A 116 -5.26 8.58 12.90
CA ASP A 116 -4.49 9.83 13.02
C ASP A 116 -4.91 10.82 11.92
N ASP A 117 -4.92 12.10 12.27
CA ASP A 117 -5.29 13.18 11.34
C ASP A 117 -4.40 13.20 10.11
N ALA A 118 -3.14 12.80 10.22
CA ALA A 118 -2.21 12.72 9.10
C ALA A 118 -2.71 11.76 8.01
N GLN A 119 -3.54 10.78 8.37
CA GLN A 119 -4.09 9.81 7.44
C GLN A 119 -5.50 10.16 6.93
N PHE A 120 -6.02 11.32 7.33
CA PHE A 120 -7.35 11.74 6.88
C PHE A 120 -7.46 11.81 5.34
N PRO A 121 -6.49 12.37 4.60
CA PRO A 121 -6.59 12.40 3.14
C PRO A 121 -6.70 11.00 2.53
N ALA A 122 -5.96 10.03 3.08
CA ALA A 122 -6.04 8.65 2.60
C ALA A 122 -7.41 8.04 2.87
N ARG A 123 -7.94 8.21 4.10
CA ARG A 123 -9.27 7.70 4.44
C ARG A 123 -10.34 8.31 3.54
N ASN A 124 -10.24 9.60 3.28
CA ASN A 124 -11.18 10.30 2.41
C ASN A 124 -11.13 9.75 0.99
N LEU A 125 -9.93 9.47 0.49
CA LEU A 125 -9.76 8.87 -0.83
C LEU A 125 -10.40 7.49 -0.90
N TYR A 126 -10.18 6.62 0.10
CA TYR A 126 -10.76 5.28 0.09
C TYR A 126 -12.28 5.35 0.03
N ASN A 127 -12.89 6.25 0.79
CA ASN A 127 -14.33 6.44 0.72
C ASN A 127 -14.80 6.84 -0.68
N LYS A 128 -14.04 7.72 -1.34
CA LYS A 128 -14.38 8.22 -2.68
C LYS A 128 -14.27 7.14 -3.76
N ILE A 129 -13.35 6.21 -3.62
CA ILE A 129 -13.13 5.19 -4.64
C ILE A 129 -13.82 3.86 -4.34
N GLY A 130 -14.78 3.89 -3.44
CA GLY A 130 -15.71 2.78 -3.25
C GLY A 130 -15.40 1.82 -2.13
N TYR A 131 -14.47 2.16 -1.24
CA TYR A 131 -14.21 1.35 -0.05
C TYR A 131 -15.21 1.67 1.04
N GLN A 132 -15.54 0.65 1.83
CA GLN A 132 -16.40 0.80 3.00
C GLN A 132 -15.56 0.63 4.26
N GLN A 133 -15.79 1.48 5.23
CA GLN A 133 -15.14 1.34 6.53
C GLN A 133 -15.87 0.23 7.29
N GLU A 134 -15.17 -0.91 7.46
CA GLU A 134 -15.78 -2.11 8.04
C GLU A 134 -15.45 -2.31 9.51
N ALA A 135 -14.29 -1.82 9.97
CA ALA A 135 -13.88 -2.10 11.33
C ALA A 135 -13.01 -0.98 11.89
N ILE A 136 -13.08 -0.82 13.21
CA ILE A 136 -12.20 0.04 13.97
C ILE A 136 -11.70 -0.79 15.14
N ILE A 137 -10.37 -0.92 15.26
CA ILE A 137 -9.75 -1.59 16.41
C ILE A 137 -9.10 -0.51 17.26
N ARG A 138 -9.63 -0.34 18.46
CA ARG A 138 -9.27 0.74 19.38
C ARG A 138 -7.82 0.60 19.84
N ASP A 139 -7.09 1.72 19.84
CA ASP A 139 -5.73 1.84 20.36
C ASP A 139 -4.75 0.84 19.77
N PHE A 140 -4.99 0.44 18.51
CA PHE A 140 -4.22 -0.63 17.88
C PHE A 140 -2.76 -0.23 17.63
N TRP A 141 -2.55 0.95 17.06
CA TRP A 141 -1.21 1.42 16.71
C TRP A 141 -0.50 2.05 17.88
N ASN A 142 -1.25 2.79 18.71
CA ASN A 142 -0.75 3.48 19.88
C ASN A 142 -1.96 3.92 20.71
N GLU A 143 -1.70 4.40 21.91
CA GLU A 143 -2.74 4.98 22.76
C GLU A 143 -3.42 6.14 22.01
N GLY A 144 -4.74 6.07 21.83
CA GLY A 144 -5.49 7.09 21.10
C GLY A 144 -5.41 6.98 19.58
N GLU A 145 -4.70 5.99 19.05
CA GLU A 145 -4.57 5.80 17.60
C GLU A 145 -5.14 4.46 17.19
N ASP A 146 -6.33 4.49 16.59
CA ASP A 146 -7.06 3.29 16.22
C ASP A 146 -6.63 2.77 14.85
N LYS A 147 -6.79 1.47 14.65
CA LYS A 147 -6.68 0.87 13.33
C LYS A 147 -8.06 0.94 12.66
N ILE A 148 -8.11 1.53 11.47
CA ILE A 148 -9.33 1.58 10.68
C ILE A 148 -9.14 0.68 9.47
N VAL A 149 -10.10 -0.23 9.25
CA VAL A 149 -10.04 -1.19 8.16
C VAL A 149 -11.10 -0.85 7.12
N PHE A 150 -10.64 -0.63 5.89
CA PHE A 150 -11.51 -0.43 4.73
C PHE A 150 -11.61 -1.71 3.92
N TRP A 151 -12.74 -1.90 3.27
CA TRP A 151 -13.09 -3.13 2.55
C TRP A 151 -13.64 -2.81 1.17
N LYS A 152 -13.23 -3.60 0.18
CA LYS A 152 -13.79 -3.49 -1.16
C LYS A 152 -13.78 -4.85 -1.85
N ARG A 153 -14.86 -5.16 -2.55
CA ARG A 153 -14.91 -6.34 -3.41
C ARG A 153 -14.19 -6.01 -4.72
N VAL A 154 -13.19 -6.81 -5.09
CA VAL A 154 -12.42 -6.58 -6.33
C VAL A 154 -12.83 -7.52 -7.45
N LYS A 155 -13.59 -8.54 -7.12
CA LYS A 155 -14.08 -9.50 -8.12
C LYS A 155 -15.36 -9.02 -8.78
#